data_6789b23ff5fc58d82d35d3c74657fc22
#
_entry.id   6789b23ff5fc58d82d35d3c74657fc22
#
_cell.length_a   1.000
_cell.length_b   1.000
_cell.length_c   1.000
_cell.angle_alpha   90.00
_cell.angle_beta   90.00
_cell.angle_gamma   90.00
#
_symmetry.space_group_name_H-M   'P 1'
#
loop_
_entity.id
_entity.type
_entity.pdbx_description
1 polymer ?
#
loop_
_entity_poly.entity_id
_entity_poly.type
_entity_poly.pdbx_seq_one_letter_code
_entity_poly.pdbx_strand_id
1 'polypeptide(L)'
;ESRGHRKTYVGAMPGRIANGMKQAGVKNPLMLLDEIDKVSNDYKGDTFSALLEVLDPEQNSKFNDHYVEIPQDLSEVLFIATANDVQGIPRPLLDRMELMEIPGYTENEKEHIAREHLIPKQMEINGIPEGKLVIQPAALGKLINNYTKEAGVRSLERSIGRICRKTARAIMEEGKDKVVVTSRNISRFLGKERYNYLMANEKDEIGIARGLAWTQVGGDTLQIEVNIMPGKGELLLTGQLGDAVSYTHLTLPTTPYV
;
A
#
# COMPACT_ATOMS: atom_id res chain seq x y z
N GLU A 1 -2.70 -5.28 -22.05
CA GLU A 1 -2.54 -6.37 -23.03
C GLU A 1 -1.05 -6.65 -23.25
N SER A 2 -0.59 -7.80 -22.80
CA SER A 2 0.82 -8.18 -22.84
C SER A 2 1.27 -8.66 -24.21
N ARG A 3 0.37 -9.30 -24.98
CA ARG A 3 0.64 -9.90 -26.31
C ARG A 3 0.15 -9.10 -27.50
N GLY A 4 -0.44 -7.92 -27.33
CA GLY A 4 -1.02 -7.12 -28.40
C GLY A 4 -2.28 -7.71 -29.05
N HIS A 5 -2.77 -7.04 -30.08
CA HIS A 5 -3.96 -7.44 -30.82
C HIS A 5 -3.57 -8.06 -32.16
N ARG A 6 -4.40 -8.99 -32.68
CA ARG A 6 -4.21 -9.48 -34.05
C ARG A 6 -4.33 -8.33 -35.03
N LYS A 7 -3.46 -8.29 -36.05
CA LYS A 7 -3.41 -7.25 -37.11
C LYS A 7 -4.74 -7.01 -37.83
N THR A 8 -5.67 -7.95 -37.74
CA THR A 8 -6.99 -7.86 -38.39
C THR A 8 -7.95 -6.86 -37.76
N TYR A 9 -7.65 -6.34 -36.59
CA TYR A 9 -8.49 -5.36 -35.90
C TYR A 9 -8.06 -3.92 -36.19
N VAL A 10 -9.02 -3.04 -36.42
CA VAL A 10 -8.76 -1.60 -36.56
C VAL A 10 -8.22 -1.06 -35.25
N GLY A 11 -7.05 -0.42 -35.29
CA GLY A 11 -6.36 0.06 -34.07
C GLY A 11 -5.49 -0.99 -33.37
N ALA A 12 -5.21 -2.11 -34.01
CA ALA A 12 -4.31 -3.13 -33.47
C ALA A 12 -2.92 -2.56 -33.19
N MET A 13 -2.35 -2.91 -32.04
CA MET A 13 -1.03 -2.48 -31.58
C MET A 13 -0.24 -3.66 -31.01
N PRO A 14 1.12 -3.58 -31.09
CA PRO A 14 1.98 -4.53 -30.40
C PRO A 14 1.71 -4.57 -28.90
N GLY A 15 1.94 -5.70 -28.28
CA GLY A 15 1.87 -5.86 -26.83
C GLY A 15 2.92 -5.03 -26.08
N ARG A 16 2.70 -4.85 -24.79
CA ARG A 16 3.60 -4.04 -23.96
C ARG A 16 5.00 -4.59 -23.89
N ILE A 17 5.18 -5.92 -23.94
CA ILE A 17 6.49 -6.57 -23.92
C ILE A 17 7.26 -6.26 -25.21
N ALA A 18 6.63 -6.48 -26.36
CA ALA A 18 7.23 -6.16 -27.67
C ALA A 18 7.58 -4.67 -27.79
N ASN A 19 6.68 -3.78 -27.33
CA ASN A 19 6.95 -2.35 -27.28
C ASN A 19 8.10 -1.98 -26.32
N GLY A 20 8.18 -2.62 -25.16
CA GLY A 20 9.27 -2.43 -24.21
C GLY A 20 10.62 -2.82 -24.81
N MET A 21 10.71 -3.96 -25.48
CA MET A 21 11.91 -4.39 -26.20
C MET A 21 12.32 -3.40 -27.30
N LYS A 22 11.34 -2.91 -28.06
CA LYS A 22 11.58 -1.89 -29.08
C LYS A 22 12.12 -0.57 -28.51
N GLN A 23 11.56 -0.14 -27.37
CA GLN A 23 12.01 1.10 -26.70
C GLN A 23 13.39 0.96 -26.10
N ALA A 24 13.69 -0.19 -25.51
CA ALA A 24 14.99 -0.48 -24.92
C ALA A 24 16.12 -0.54 -25.98
N GLY A 25 15.82 -1.02 -27.18
CA GLY A 25 16.76 -1.11 -28.28
C GLY A 25 17.94 -2.08 -28.07
N VAL A 26 17.86 -2.90 -27.03
CA VAL A 26 18.87 -3.90 -26.64
C VAL A 26 18.21 -5.25 -26.42
N LYS A 27 18.99 -6.36 -26.44
CA LYS A 27 18.47 -7.70 -26.23
C LYS A 27 18.30 -8.07 -24.76
N ASN A 28 19.04 -7.42 -23.86
CA ASN A 28 19.14 -7.70 -22.45
C ASN A 28 18.67 -6.53 -21.56
N PRO A 29 17.48 -5.93 -21.79
CA PRO A 29 17.00 -4.87 -20.93
C PRO A 29 16.57 -5.42 -19.57
N LEU A 30 16.48 -4.52 -18.57
CA LEU A 30 15.68 -4.73 -17.38
C LEU A 30 14.24 -4.28 -17.66
N MET A 31 13.27 -5.15 -17.44
CA MET A 31 11.86 -4.87 -17.65
C MET A 31 11.10 -4.95 -16.34
N LEU A 32 10.51 -3.81 -15.93
CA LEU A 32 9.68 -3.71 -14.71
C LEU A 32 8.22 -3.99 -15.05
N LEU A 33 7.65 -4.98 -14.36
CA LEU A 33 6.22 -5.31 -14.39
C LEU A 33 5.57 -4.84 -13.08
N ASP A 34 4.98 -3.66 -13.11
CA ASP A 34 4.43 -3.03 -11.91
C ASP A 34 3.02 -3.53 -11.60
N GLU A 35 2.72 -3.79 -10.31
CA GLU A 35 1.40 -4.17 -9.78
C GLU A 35 0.76 -5.39 -10.49
N ILE A 36 1.50 -6.50 -10.64
CA ILE A 36 1.02 -7.70 -11.35
C ILE A 36 -0.17 -8.38 -10.65
N ASP A 37 -0.37 -8.14 -9.36
CA ASP A 37 -1.53 -8.61 -8.58
C ASP A 37 -2.85 -7.95 -8.99
N LYS A 38 -2.79 -6.77 -9.62
CA LYS A 38 -3.98 -6.01 -10.04
C LYS A 38 -4.46 -6.29 -11.46
N VAL A 39 -3.91 -7.29 -12.10
CA VAL A 39 -4.39 -7.73 -13.41
C VAL A 39 -5.83 -8.22 -13.27
N SER A 40 -6.78 -7.52 -13.91
CA SER A 40 -8.23 -7.74 -13.76
C SER A 40 -8.66 -9.13 -14.22
N ASN A 41 -9.69 -9.67 -13.55
CA ASN A 41 -10.21 -11.01 -13.77
C ASN A 41 -10.89 -11.20 -15.15
N ASP A 42 -11.38 -10.14 -15.76
CA ASP A 42 -12.15 -10.19 -17.00
C ASP A 42 -11.28 -10.51 -18.23
N TYR A 43 -9.96 -10.28 -18.13
CA TYR A 43 -8.98 -10.66 -19.13
C TYR A 43 -7.90 -11.62 -18.59
N LYS A 44 -8.17 -12.30 -17.48
CA LYS A 44 -7.17 -13.10 -16.74
C LYS A 44 -6.50 -14.18 -17.56
N GLY A 45 -7.23 -14.87 -18.41
CA GLY A 45 -6.69 -16.02 -19.12
C GLY A 45 -5.52 -15.66 -20.03
N ASP A 46 -5.59 -14.55 -20.74
CA ASP A 46 -4.60 -14.16 -21.73
C ASP A 46 -3.36 -13.49 -21.11
N THR A 47 -3.54 -12.61 -20.12
CA THR A 47 -2.41 -11.88 -19.53
C THR A 47 -1.52 -12.77 -18.68
N PHE A 48 -2.08 -13.62 -17.83
CA PHE A 48 -1.27 -14.55 -17.03
C PHE A 48 -0.64 -15.63 -17.88
N SER A 49 -1.31 -16.13 -18.91
CA SER A 49 -0.73 -17.07 -19.88
C SER A 49 0.45 -16.47 -20.62
N ALA A 50 0.35 -15.17 -21.00
CA ALA A 50 1.45 -14.46 -21.61
C ALA A 50 2.64 -14.29 -20.66
N LEU A 51 2.39 -13.98 -19.37
CA LEU A 51 3.46 -13.85 -18.37
C LEU A 51 4.12 -15.19 -18.06
N LEU A 52 3.35 -16.29 -18.06
CA LEU A 52 3.91 -17.64 -17.91
C LEU A 52 4.90 -17.97 -19.03
N GLU A 53 4.57 -17.66 -20.29
CA GLU A 53 5.47 -17.89 -21.43
C GLU A 53 6.71 -16.99 -21.35
N VAL A 54 6.54 -15.73 -20.96
CA VAL A 54 7.64 -14.74 -20.84
C VAL A 54 8.62 -15.10 -19.74
N LEU A 55 8.14 -15.62 -18.62
CA LEU A 55 8.97 -15.97 -17.45
C LEU A 55 9.46 -17.43 -17.45
N ASP A 56 9.01 -18.21 -18.41
CA ASP A 56 9.46 -19.60 -18.55
C ASP A 56 10.74 -19.67 -19.39
N PRO A 57 11.88 -20.10 -18.84
CA PRO A 57 13.14 -20.20 -19.57
C PRO A 57 13.09 -21.10 -20.80
N GLU A 58 12.18 -22.10 -20.81
CA GLU A 58 12.03 -23.02 -21.94
C GLU A 58 11.25 -22.40 -23.11
N GLN A 59 10.40 -21.40 -22.84
CA GLN A 59 9.49 -20.82 -23.82
C GLN A 59 9.86 -19.38 -24.22
N ASN A 60 10.51 -18.61 -23.34
CA ASN A 60 10.76 -17.18 -23.50
C ASN A 60 11.66 -16.85 -24.72
N SER A 61 12.50 -17.77 -25.17
CA SER A 61 13.32 -17.59 -26.38
C SER A 61 12.51 -17.55 -27.68
N LYS A 62 11.22 -17.93 -27.64
CA LYS A 62 10.31 -17.94 -28.81
C LYS A 62 9.01 -17.21 -28.53
N PHE A 63 9.03 -16.20 -27.66
CA PHE A 63 7.84 -15.42 -27.32
C PHE A 63 7.19 -14.82 -28.58
N ASN A 64 5.91 -15.04 -28.76
CA ASN A 64 5.17 -14.59 -29.92
C ASN A 64 4.11 -13.55 -29.55
N ASP A 65 4.32 -12.32 -30.03
CA ASP A 65 3.34 -11.24 -29.95
C ASP A 65 2.32 -11.35 -31.10
N HIS A 66 1.04 -11.23 -30.80
CA HIS A 66 -0.03 -11.41 -31.78
C HIS A 66 -0.05 -10.37 -32.90
N TYR A 67 0.53 -9.18 -32.66
CA TYR A 67 0.64 -8.15 -33.67
C TYR A 67 1.91 -8.31 -34.52
N VAL A 68 3.03 -8.60 -33.85
CA VAL A 68 4.34 -8.69 -34.51
C VAL A 68 4.43 -9.99 -35.31
N GLU A 69 3.91 -11.09 -34.81
CA GLU A 69 3.91 -12.43 -35.43
C GLU A 69 5.30 -12.98 -35.79
N ILE A 70 6.33 -12.42 -35.18
CA ILE A 70 7.73 -12.85 -35.31
C ILE A 70 8.20 -13.27 -33.91
N PRO A 71 8.76 -14.46 -33.74
CA PRO A 71 9.31 -14.89 -32.46
C PRO A 71 10.37 -13.93 -31.95
N GLN A 72 10.24 -13.53 -30.70
CA GLN A 72 11.18 -12.65 -29.99
C GLN A 72 11.90 -13.43 -28.92
N ASP A 73 13.20 -13.31 -28.87
CA ASP A 73 14.02 -13.95 -27.84
C ASP A 73 14.09 -13.03 -26.62
N LEU A 74 13.50 -13.48 -25.50
CA LEU A 74 13.48 -12.78 -24.21
C LEU A 74 14.41 -13.46 -23.18
N SER A 75 15.24 -14.42 -23.59
CA SER A 75 16.07 -15.20 -22.66
C SER A 75 17.12 -14.37 -21.91
N GLU A 76 17.54 -13.24 -22.49
CA GLU A 76 18.52 -12.33 -21.88
C GLU A 76 17.84 -11.17 -21.09
N VAL A 77 16.51 -11.11 -21.04
CA VAL A 77 15.77 -10.03 -20.37
C VAL A 77 15.69 -10.31 -18.87
N LEU A 78 16.07 -9.34 -18.04
CA LEU A 78 15.82 -9.39 -16.61
C LEU A 78 14.43 -8.80 -16.31
N PHE A 79 13.54 -9.66 -15.80
CA PHE A 79 12.21 -9.23 -15.34
C PHE A 79 12.20 -8.97 -13.85
N ILE A 80 11.69 -7.80 -13.44
CA ILE A 80 11.37 -7.48 -12.05
C ILE A 80 9.88 -7.20 -11.98
N ALA A 81 9.18 -7.89 -11.09
CA ALA A 81 7.76 -7.69 -10.87
C ALA A 81 7.50 -7.11 -9.48
N THR A 82 6.51 -6.22 -9.36
CA THR A 82 6.03 -5.73 -8.06
C THR A 82 4.60 -6.19 -7.83
N ALA A 83 4.27 -6.46 -6.57
CA ALA A 83 2.93 -6.80 -6.13
C ALA A 83 2.71 -6.32 -4.69
N ASN A 84 1.47 -6.00 -4.35
CA ASN A 84 1.08 -5.69 -2.97
C ASN A 84 0.55 -6.94 -2.24
N ASP A 85 -0.03 -7.87 -2.99
CA ASP A 85 -0.59 -9.11 -2.46
C ASP A 85 -0.20 -10.30 -3.34
N VAL A 86 0.49 -11.25 -2.72
CA VAL A 86 0.93 -12.49 -3.39
C VAL A 86 -0.26 -13.43 -3.64
N GLN A 87 -1.32 -13.35 -2.83
CA GLN A 87 -2.50 -14.23 -2.98
C GLN A 87 -3.26 -13.99 -4.27
N GLY A 88 -3.16 -12.78 -4.83
CA GLY A 88 -3.76 -12.43 -6.13
C GLY A 88 -3.03 -13.04 -7.34
N ILE A 89 -1.83 -13.61 -7.15
CA ILE A 89 -0.97 -14.12 -8.21
C ILE A 89 -1.12 -15.65 -8.31
N PRO A 90 -1.36 -16.22 -9.51
CA PRO A 90 -1.43 -17.67 -9.68
C PRO A 90 -0.13 -18.38 -9.28
N ARG A 91 -0.26 -19.49 -8.56
CA ARG A 91 0.90 -20.31 -8.12
C ARG A 91 1.88 -20.66 -9.25
N PRO A 92 1.45 -21.10 -10.45
CA PRO A 92 2.39 -21.40 -11.53
C PRO A 92 3.27 -20.22 -11.94
N LEU A 93 2.82 -18.99 -11.72
CA LEU A 93 3.62 -17.78 -11.98
C LEU A 93 4.64 -17.55 -10.86
N LEU A 94 4.21 -17.72 -9.60
CA LEU A 94 5.09 -17.61 -8.44
C LEU A 94 6.22 -18.63 -8.46
N ASP A 95 5.95 -19.84 -8.93
CA ASP A 95 6.97 -20.91 -9.04
C ASP A 95 8.12 -20.57 -10.01
N ARG A 96 7.93 -19.56 -10.87
CA ARG A 96 8.93 -19.05 -11.82
C ARG A 96 9.63 -17.77 -11.37
N MET A 97 9.32 -17.30 -10.17
CA MET A 97 9.84 -16.04 -9.62
C MET A 97 10.57 -16.28 -8.32
N GLU A 98 11.59 -15.50 -8.07
CA GLU A 98 12.16 -15.37 -6.73
C GLU A 98 11.37 -14.31 -5.96
N LEU A 99 10.78 -14.71 -4.83
CA LEU A 99 9.97 -13.82 -4.01
C LEU A 99 10.83 -13.09 -2.98
N MET A 100 10.86 -11.76 -3.04
CA MET A 100 11.53 -10.91 -2.09
C MET A 100 10.48 -10.08 -1.33
N GLU A 101 10.27 -10.39 -0.06
CA GLU A 101 9.36 -9.61 0.78
C GLU A 101 10.05 -8.33 1.27
N ILE A 102 9.40 -7.19 1.04
CA ILE A 102 9.82 -5.90 1.56
C ILE A 102 8.86 -5.50 2.68
N PRO A 103 9.28 -5.59 3.95
CA PRO A 103 8.42 -5.24 5.08
C PRO A 103 8.11 -3.74 5.08
N GLY A 104 7.02 -3.38 5.75
CA GLY A 104 6.70 -1.98 6.02
C GLY A 104 7.70 -1.35 6.99
N TYR A 105 7.82 -0.03 6.93
CA TYR A 105 8.68 0.73 7.85
C TYR A 105 8.08 0.78 9.26
N THR A 106 8.93 0.63 10.26
CA THR A 106 8.62 0.89 11.67
C THR A 106 8.42 2.40 11.91
N GLU A 107 7.83 2.77 13.04
CA GLU A 107 7.65 4.18 13.41
C GLU A 107 8.98 4.93 13.45
N ASN A 108 10.01 4.33 14.03
CA ASN A 108 11.35 4.93 14.11
C ASN A 108 11.97 5.15 12.74
N GLU A 109 11.87 4.17 11.84
CA GLU A 109 12.35 4.31 10.46
C GLU A 109 11.58 5.41 9.71
N LYS A 110 10.25 5.48 9.88
CA LYS A 110 9.44 6.56 9.30
C LYS A 110 9.85 7.94 9.82
N GLU A 111 10.19 8.06 11.10
CA GLU A 111 10.71 9.31 11.65
C GLU A 111 12.03 9.71 11.01
N HIS A 112 12.97 8.79 10.87
CA HIS A 112 14.25 9.04 10.21
C HIS A 112 14.06 9.43 8.73
N ILE A 113 13.29 8.66 7.98
CA ILE A 113 12.98 8.94 6.57
C ILE A 113 12.32 10.32 6.43
N ALA A 114 11.39 10.65 7.32
CA ALA A 114 10.70 11.94 7.27
C ALA A 114 11.67 13.09 7.53
N ARG A 115 12.54 12.97 8.52
CA ARG A 115 13.49 14.03 8.93
C ARG A 115 14.58 14.25 7.91
N GLU A 116 15.16 13.17 7.40
CA GLU A 116 16.35 13.25 6.55
C GLU A 116 15.99 13.46 5.07
N HIS A 117 14.84 12.97 4.63
CA HIS A 117 14.49 12.97 3.21
C HIS A 117 13.19 13.71 2.88
N LEU A 118 12.07 13.39 3.58
CA LEU A 118 10.77 13.90 3.14
C LEU A 118 10.58 15.39 3.46
N ILE A 119 10.97 15.84 4.64
CA ILE A 119 10.83 17.24 5.05
C ILE A 119 11.70 18.16 4.16
N PRO A 120 13.00 17.89 3.98
CA PRO A 120 13.85 18.71 3.09
C PRO A 120 13.29 18.73 1.66
N LYS A 121 12.96 17.59 1.08
CA LYS A 121 12.38 17.47 -0.26
C LYS A 121 11.09 18.29 -0.40
N GLN A 122 10.19 18.19 0.55
CA GLN A 122 8.92 18.91 0.50
C GLN A 122 9.08 20.42 0.75
N MET A 123 10.08 20.84 1.54
CA MET A 123 10.43 22.25 1.68
C MET A 123 10.95 22.83 0.37
N GLU A 124 11.86 22.14 -0.30
CA GLU A 124 12.40 22.52 -1.60
C GLU A 124 11.29 22.66 -2.65
N ILE A 125 10.45 21.62 -2.82
CA ILE A 125 9.34 21.62 -3.79
C ILE A 125 8.36 22.78 -3.55
N ASN A 126 8.15 23.19 -2.29
CA ASN A 126 7.23 24.27 -1.95
C ASN A 126 7.94 25.64 -1.74
N GLY A 127 9.22 25.77 -2.11
CA GLY A 127 9.97 27.02 -2.05
C GLY A 127 10.15 27.58 -0.65
N ILE A 128 10.24 26.72 0.37
CA ILE A 128 10.46 27.14 1.77
C ILE A 128 11.96 27.12 2.07
N PRO A 129 12.57 28.27 2.38
CA PRO A 129 13.99 28.33 2.74
C PRO A 129 14.28 27.51 4.00
N GLU A 130 15.51 27.02 4.09
CA GLU A 130 15.96 26.28 5.26
C GLU A 130 15.80 27.13 6.54
N GLY A 131 15.40 26.49 7.63
CA GLY A 131 15.17 27.14 8.93
C GLY A 131 13.80 27.84 9.08
N LYS A 132 13.04 28.06 8.00
CA LYS A 132 11.73 28.73 8.06
C LYS A 132 10.60 27.78 8.52
N LEU A 133 10.76 26.47 8.37
CA LEU A 133 9.85 25.44 8.89
C LEU A 133 10.61 24.53 9.86
N VAL A 134 10.05 24.32 11.03
CA VAL A 134 10.54 23.33 12.00
C VAL A 134 9.39 22.46 12.45
N ILE A 135 9.47 21.15 12.20
CA ILE A 135 8.55 20.16 12.72
C ILE A 135 9.20 19.50 13.94
N GLN A 136 8.61 19.68 15.12
CA GLN A 136 9.15 19.10 16.34
C GLN A 136 9.02 17.56 16.33
N PRO A 137 9.93 16.81 17.00
CA PRO A 137 9.87 15.35 17.05
C PRO A 137 8.51 14.82 17.54
N ALA A 138 7.97 15.41 18.62
CA ALA A 138 6.65 15.05 19.14
C ALA A 138 5.49 15.32 18.15
N ALA A 139 5.65 16.30 17.25
CA ALA A 139 4.67 16.55 16.19
C ALA A 139 4.82 15.52 15.06
N LEU A 140 6.03 15.09 14.78
CA LEU A 140 6.31 14.07 13.76
C LEU A 140 5.78 12.70 14.19
N GLY A 141 6.05 12.27 15.43
CA GLY A 141 5.45 11.05 15.99
C GLY A 141 3.93 11.09 15.96
N LYS A 142 3.33 12.23 16.35
CA LYS A 142 1.87 12.42 16.24
C LYS A 142 1.37 12.38 14.79
N LEU A 143 2.13 12.91 13.84
CA LEU A 143 1.81 12.84 12.42
C LEU A 143 1.77 11.40 11.93
N ILE A 144 2.76 10.61 12.28
CA ILE A 144 2.85 9.20 11.90
C ILE A 144 1.70 8.40 12.51
N ASN A 145 1.44 8.55 13.80
CA ASN A 145 0.50 7.72 14.53
C ASN A 145 -0.97 8.14 14.35
N ASN A 146 -1.26 9.44 14.34
CA ASN A 146 -2.64 9.92 14.36
C ASN A 146 -3.17 10.41 13.00
N TYR A 147 -2.30 10.62 12.02
CA TYR A 147 -2.72 11.12 10.69
C TYR A 147 -2.42 10.19 9.54
N THR A 148 -1.52 9.21 9.74
CA THR A 148 -1.18 8.22 8.71
C THR A 148 -1.32 6.80 9.27
N LYS A 149 -1.83 5.88 8.45
CA LYS A 149 -1.89 4.45 8.74
C LYS A 149 -1.54 3.72 7.45
N GLU A 150 -0.25 3.43 7.28
CA GLU A 150 0.30 2.84 6.06
C GLU A 150 1.59 2.07 6.35
N ALA A 151 1.89 1.05 5.54
CA ALA A 151 3.16 0.32 5.64
C ALA A 151 4.34 1.17 5.16
N GLY A 152 4.16 1.97 4.10
CA GLY A 152 5.15 2.88 3.54
C GLY A 152 5.12 4.28 4.13
N VAL A 153 5.49 5.27 3.31
CA VAL A 153 5.61 6.69 3.70
C VAL A 153 4.90 7.66 2.74
N ARG A 154 4.05 7.15 1.82
CA ARG A 154 3.37 8.00 0.82
C ARG A 154 2.37 8.97 1.43
N SER A 155 1.56 8.54 2.40
CA SER A 155 0.61 9.41 3.09
C SER A 155 1.33 10.36 4.04
N LEU A 156 2.43 9.93 4.62
CA LEU A 156 3.33 10.76 5.44
C LEU A 156 3.91 11.89 4.58
N GLU A 157 4.47 11.59 3.42
CA GLU A 157 4.97 12.59 2.46
C GLU A 157 3.88 13.58 2.03
N ARG A 158 2.69 13.10 1.68
CA ARG A 158 1.53 13.95 1.33
C ARG A 158 1.13 14.88 2.48
N SER A 159 1.18 14.39 3.71
CA SER A 159 0.84 15.17 4.91
C SER A 159 1.88 16.22 5.22
N ILE A 160 3.17 15.89 5.09
CA ILE A 160 4.29 16.86 5.18
C ILE A 160 4.14 17.92 4.09
N GLY A 161 3.87 17.54 2.84
CA GLY A 161 3.63 18.48 1.75
C GLY A 161 2.44 19.41 2.02
N ARG A 162 1.39 18.94 2.72
CA ARG A 162 0.27 19.79 3.15
C ARG A 162 0.69 20.80 4.21
N ILE A 163 1.54 20.39 5.15
CA ILE A 163 2.14 21.29 6.15
C ILE A 163 2.99 22.34 5.44
N CYS A 164 3.84 21.94 4.51
CA CYS A 164 4.69 22.85 3.74
C CYS A 164 3.87 23.88 2.98
N ARG A 165 2.85 23.48 2.24
CA ARG A 165 1.97 24.43 1.50
C ARG A 165 1.32 25.45 2.41
N LYS A 166 0.81 25.04 3.58
CA LYS A 166 0.21 25.98 4.55
C LYS A 166 1.27 26.88 5.20
N THR A 167 2.49 26.38 5.39
CA THR A 167 3.61 27.17 5.88
C THR A 167 4.02 28.21 4.85
N ALA A 168 4.18 27.86 3.58
CA ALA A 168 4.50 28.80 2.51
C ALA A 168 3.44 29.93 2.43
N ARG A 169 2.16 29.57 2.51
CA ARG A 169 1.07 30.52 2.57
C ARG A 169 1.21 31.48 3.78
N ALA A 170 1.46 30.95 4.97
CA ALA A 170 1.61 31.77 6.18
C ALA A 170 2.82 32.71 6.12
N ILE A 171 3.92 32.30 5.47
CA ILE A 171 5.09 33.16 5.23
C ILE A 171 4.74 34.29 4.26
N MET A 172 4.03 33.97 3.16
CA MET A 172 3.71 34.95 2.11
C MET A 172 2.58 35.92 2.51
N GLU A 173 1.51 35.43 3.10
CA GLU A 173 0.30 36.23 3.40
C GLU A 173 0.38 36.89 4.78
N GLU A 174 0.94 36.19 5.77
CA GLU A 174 0.97 36.68 7.17
C GLU A 174 2.34 37.26 7.57
N GLY A 175 3.32 37.25 6.67
CA GLY A 175 4.67 37.77 6.93
C GLY A 175 5.44 37.03 8.03
N LYS A 176 5.08 35.75 8.29
CA LYS A 176 5.76 34.98 9.33
C LYS A 176 7.18 34.65 8.94
N ASP A 177 8.09 34.95 9.82
CA ASP A 177 9.52 34.69 9.59
C ASP A 177 9.86 33.19 9.74
N LYS A 178 9.18 32.51 10.66
CA LYS A 178 9.35 31.10 10.96
C LYS A 178 8.06 30.44 11.42
N VAL A 179 7.83 29.20 11.01
CA VAL A 179 6.71 28.39 11.45
C VAL A 179 7.21 27.16 12.20
N VAL A 180 6.73 26.97 13.42
CA VAL A 180 7.05 25.81 14.25
C VAL A 180 5.78 24.94 14.40
N VAL A 181 5.87 23.71 13.93
CA VAL A 181 4.81 22.72 14.05
C VAL A 181 5.04 21.86 15.31
N THR A 182 4.07 21.88 16.19
CA THR A 182 4.09 21.19 17.47
C THR A 182 2.93 20.18 17.53
N SER A 183 2.95 19.24 18.48
CA SER A 183 1.86 18.29 18.71
C SER A 183 0.51 18.97 19.03
N ARG A 184 0.54 20.21 19.57
CA ARG A 184 -0.65 20.99 19.90
C ARG A 184 -1.26 21.72 18.69
N ASN A 185 -0.44 22.19 17.76
CA ASN A 185 -0.91 23.01 16.64
C ASN A 185 -1.00 22.24 15.31
N ILE A 186 -0.57 20.99 15.25
CA ILE A 186 -0.59 20.18 14.02
C ILE A 186 -2.02 20.06 13.41
N SER A 187 -3.03 20.08 14.26
CA SER A 187 -4.45 20.05 13.82
C SER A 187 -4.84 21.27 12.97
N ARG A 188 -4.17 22.43 13.11
CA ARG A 188 -4.39 23.60 12.25
C ARG A 188 -3.93 23.34 10.81
N PHE A 189 -2.93 22.49 10.64
CA PHE A 189 -2.38 22.12 9.32
C PHE A 189 -3.14 20.96 8.69
N LEU A 190 -3.51 19.95 9.46
CA LEU A 190 -4.01 18.68 8.93
C LEU A 190 -5.50 18.42 9.24
N GLY A 191 -6.10 19.20 10.13
CA GLY A 191 -7.47 19.00 10.61
C GLY A 191 -7.52 18.05 11.80
N LYS A 192 -8.68 17.42 12.01
CA LYS A 192 -8.87 16.45 13.10
C LYS A 192 -8.00 15.20 12.89
N GLU A 193 -7.57 14.62 13.97
CA GLU A 193 -6.89 13.32 13.98
C GLU A 193 -7.79 12.27 13.33
N ARG A 194 -7.18 11.41 12.51
CA ARG A 194 -7.90 10.38 11.75
C ARG A 194 -7.89 9.04 12.44
N TYR A 195 -6.82 8.79 13.17
CA TYR A 195 -6.58 7.52 13.85
C TYR A 195 -6.32 7.81 15.32
N ASN A 196 -7.12 7.20 16.17
CA ASN A 196 -6.84 7.14 17.60
C ASN A 196 -6.36 5.72 17.87
N TYR A 197 -5.14 5.57 18.32
CA TYR A 197 -4.76 4.33 18.95
C TYR A 197 -5.62 4.21 20.21
N LEU A 198 -6.57 3.30 20.17
CA LEU A 198 -7.34 2.93 21.35
C LEU A 198 -6.34 2.36 22.36
N MET A 199 -5.94 3.19 23.32
CA MET A 199 -5.16 2.76 24.47
C MET A 199 -5.93 1.66 25.19
N ALA A 200 -5.21 0.75 25.83
CA ALA A 200 -5.86 -0.25 26.69
C ALA A 200 -6.85 0.45 27.63
N ASN A 201 -8.03 -0.14 27.83
CA ASN A 201 -8.99 0.43 28.79
C ASN A 201 -8.27 0.60 30.12
N GLU A 202 -8.35 1.78 30.71
CA GLU A 202 -7.78 2.03 32.03
C GLU A 202 -8.53 1.28 33.14
N LYS A 203 -9.71 0.74 32.80
CA LYS A 203 -10.59 0.01 33.71
C LYS A 203 -11.15 -1.23 33.03
N ASP A 204 -11.35 -2.27 33.78
CA ASP A 204 -12.08 -3.46 33.34
C ASP A 204 -13.55 -3.11 33.09
N GLU A 205 -14.04 -3.43 31.88
CA GLU A 205 -15.41 -3.20 31.45
C GLU A 205 -16.07 -4.54 31.11
N ILE A 206 -17.26 -4.79 31.72
CA ILE A 206 -18.03 -6.01 31.47
C ILE A 206 -18.64 -5.95 30.06
N GLY A 207 -18.51 -7.03 29.30
CA GLY A 207 -19.05 -7.13 27.95
C GLY A 207 -18.13 -6.56 26.89
N ILE A 208 -16.89 -6.19 27.23
CA ILE A 208 -15.88 -5.75 26.28
C ILE A 208 -14.71 -6.72 26.25
N ALA A 209 -14.42 -7.26 25.08
CA ALA A 209 -13.23 -8.06 24.82
C ALA A 209 -12.35 -7.39 23.78
N ARG A 210 -11.03 -7.56 23.88
CA ARG A 210 -10.08 -7.09 22.88
C ARG A 210 -9.47 -8.26 22.14
N GLY A 211 -9.66 -8.25 20.83
CA GLY A 211 -8.95 -9.11 19.91
C GLY A 211 -7.68 -8.41 19.40
N LEU A 212 -6.66 -9.20 19.13
CA LEU A 212 -5.47 -8.74 18.41
C LEU A 212 -5.64 -9.10 16.93
N ALA A 213 -5.47 -8.13 16.06
CA ALA A 213 -5.48 -8.33 14.61
C ALA A 213 -4.11 -7.94 14.04
N TRP A 214 -3.61 -8.76 13.14
CA TRP A 214 -2.46 -8.41 12.34
C TRP A 214 -2.94 -7.78 11.03
N THR A 215 -2.38 -6.62 10.68
CA THR A 215 -2.72 -5.90 9.45
C THR A 215 -1.45 -5.64 8.65
N GLN A 216 -1.57 -5.32 7.37
CA GLN A 216 -0.42 -4.94 6.52
C GLN A 216 0.37 -3.73 7.06
N VAL A 217 -0.21 -2.97 7.98
CA VAL A 217 0.43 -1.81 8.63
C VAL A 217 0.89 -2.09 10.06
N GLY A 218 0.88 -3.34 10.49
CA GLY A 218 1.27 -3.79 11.83
C GLY A 218 0.12 -4.34 12.66
N GLY A 219 0.39 -4.63 13.93
CA GLY A 219 -0.63 -5.10 14.88
C GLY A 219 -1.65 -4.01 15.19
N ASP A 220 -2.91 -4.39 15.32
CA ASP A 220 -4.00 -3.52 15.73
C ASP A 220 -4.87 -4.24 16.76
N THR A 221 -5.60 -3.49 17.58
CA THR A 221 -6.53 -4.05 18.55
C THR A 221 -7.97 -3.81 18.09
N LEU A 222 -8.77 -4.87 18.11
CA LEU A 222 -10.19 -4.80 17.82
C LEU A 222 -10.97 -4.85 19.14
N GLN A 223 -11.83 -3.87 19.35
CA GLN A 223 -12.76 -3.88 20.48
C GLN A 223 -14.04 -4.61 20.08
N ILE A 224 -14.39 -5.63 20.83
CA ILE A 224 -15.59 -6.44 20.63
C ILE A 224 -16.52 -6.11 21.80
N GLU A 225 -17.66 -5.53 21.50
CA GLU A 225 -18.68 -5.20 22.50
C GLU A 225 -19.81 -6.22 22.43
N VAL A 226 -20.15 -6.81 23.58
CA VAL A 226 -21.23 -7.78 23.72
C VAL A 226 -22.31 -7.20 24.62
N ASN A 227 -23.49 -7.05 24.09
CA ASN A 227 -24.68 -6.61 24.81
C ASN A 227 -25.71 -7.73 24.82
N ILE A 228 -26.27 -8.01 26.01
CA ILE A 228 -27.34 -8.99 26.19
C ILE A 228 -28.66 -8.23 26.34
N MET A 229 -29.62 -8.57 25.52
CA MET A 229 -30.97 -8.00 25.56
C MET A 229 -32.02 -9.10 25.71
N PRO A 230 -33.16 -8.85 26.36
CA PRO A 230 -34.27 -9.78 26.36
C PRO A 230 -34.75 -10.06 24.92
N GLY A 231 -34.84 -11.34 24.54
CA GLY A 231 -35.20 -11.72 23.19
C GLY A 231 -35.37 -13.22 23.01
N LYS A 232 -35.38 -13.70 21.77
CA LYS A 232 -35.61 -15.10 21.40
C LYS A 232 -34.35 -15.98 21.40
N GLY A 233 -33.23 -15.50 21.94
CA GLY A 233 -31.96 -16.25 21.97
C GLY A 233 -31.21 -16.22 20.62
N GLU A 234 -31.35 -15.16 19.85
CA GLU A 234 -30.64 -14.98 18.58
C GLU A 234 -29.33 -14.23 18.79
N LEU A 235 -28.26 -14.65 18.11
CA LEU A 235 -26.99 -13.94 18.04
C LEU A 235 -27.01 -12.96 16.87
N LEU A 236 -27.02 -11.67 17.15
CA LEU A 236 -26.96 -10.62 16.15
C LEU A 236 -25.53 -10.03 16.08
N LEU A 237 -24.85 -10.22 14.98
CA LEU A 237 -23.52 -9.64 14.72
C LEU A 237 -23.67 -8.37 13.89
N THR A 238 -23.07 -7.27 14.35
CA THR A 238 -23.08 -5.98 13.67
C THR A 238 -21.64 -5.51 13.40
N GLY A 239 -21.42 -4.84 12.26
CA GLY A 239 -20.12 -4.34 11.84
C GLY A 239 -19.62 -4.99 10.55
N GLN A 240 -18.48 -4.51 10.04
CA GLN A 240 -17.77 -5.15 8.91
C GLN A 240 -16.84 -6.23 9.46
N LEU A 241 -17.39 -7.43 9.61
CA LEU A 241 -16.66 -8.57 10.13
C LEU A 241 -16.00 -9.30 8.94
N GLY A 242 -14.67 -9.30 8.89
CA GLY A 242 -13.92 -10.21 8.04
C GLY A 242 -13.91 -11.63 8.61
N ASP A 243 -13.49 -12.61 7.81
CA ASP A 243 -13.47 -14.03 8.20
C ASP A 243 -12.70 -14.30 9.50
N ALA A 244 -11.60 -13.61 9.74
CA ALA A 244 -10.80 -13.72 10.96
C ALA A 244 -11.58 -13.31 12.23
N VAL A 245 -12.45 -12.31 12.14
CA VAL A 245 -13.28 -11.87 13.28
C VAL A 245 -14.43 -12.82 13.50
N SER A 246 -15.04 -13.33 12.47
CA SER A 246 -16.10 -14.34 12.56
C SER A 246 -15.60 -15.62 13.22
N TYR A 247 -14.37 -16.04 12.92
CA TYR A 247 -13.75 -17.23 13.53
C TYR A 247 -13.47 -17.03 15.02
N THR A 248 -12.99 -15.87 15.44
CA THR A 248 -12.73 -15.54 16.86
C THR A 248 -14.03 -15.53 17.69
N HIS A 249 -15.16 -15.17 17.09
CA HIS A 249 -16.46 -15.19 17.74
C HIS A 249 -17.00 -16.61 18.01
N LEU A 250 -16.71 -17.54 17.10
CA LEU A 250 -17.14 -18.94 17.20
C LEU A 250 -16.32 -19.75 18.21
N THR A 251 -15.15 -19.26 18.62
CA THR A 251 -14.25 -19.96 19.55
C THR A 251 -14.38 -19.50 21.01
N LEU A 252 -15.21 -18.51 21.32
CA LEU A 252 -15.55 -18.20 22.70
C LEU A 252 -16.36 -19.37 23.29
N PRO A 253 -15.87 -20.05 24.32
CA PRO A 253 -16.57 -21.19 24.88
C PRO A 253 -17.89 -20.75 25.49
N THR A 254 -18.98 -21.03 24.80
CA THR A 254 -20.35 -20.98 25.37
C THR A 254 -20.70 -22.29 26.06
N THR A 255 -19.79 -22.88 26.79
CA THR A 255 -20.14 -23.98 27.68
C THR A 255 -20.64 -23.41 29.02
N PRO A 256 -21.93 -23.49 29.31
CA PRO A 256 -22.37 -23.33 30.66
C PRO A 256 -21.83 -24.53 31.43
N TYR A 257 -20.92 -24.30 32.34
CA TYR A 257 -20.69 -25.28 33.39
C TYR A 257 -21.95 -25.34 34.26
N VAL A 258 -22.63 -26.48 34.21
CA VAL A 258 -23.63 -26.89 35.15
C VAL A 258 -22.95 -27.26 36.47
#